data_44d5efb0e76028bac42727bd5fdfaf4a
#
_entry.id   44d5efb0e76028bac42727bd5fdfaf4a
#
_cell.length_a   1.000
_cell.length_b   1.000
_cell.length_c   1.000
_cell.angle_alpha   90.00
_cell.angle_beta   90.00
_cell.angle_gamma   90.00
#
_symmetry.space_group_name_H-M   'P 1'
#
loop_
_entity.id
_entity.type
_entity.pdbx_description
1 polymer ?
#
loop_
_entity_poly.entity_id
_entity_poly.type
_entity_poly.pdbx_seq_one_letter_code
_entity_poly.pdbx_strand_id
1 'polypeptide(L)'
;MLVIAVIAVLAALLMPALATVQARGKRVACLDNLKQSALSFQMYTADNDGKLAQNYPLKQAEGNAWMLGDMKVSGDSTNKTFIRRGKLFPYASQVTLYRCPADPSRTGDAPRVRSYSMNGWIGSRYMETYPRTNGFRTFVRDSELAAAGPAALWLITDEHESSIDDAWFLVTMDDSQPFASFPATRHEGSYGLNFADGHAEFFKLREPEARLAAGQISADHPDWQRLKSVTTIR
;
A
#
# COMPACT_ATOMS: atom_id res chain seq x y z
N MET A 1 46.04 -10.75 21.31
CA MET A 1 45.37 -11.75 20.41
C MET A 1 44.09 -12.33 21.01
N LEU A 2 44.08 -12.83 22.25
CA LEU A 2 42.88 -13.43 22.87
C LEU A 2 41.66 -12.48 22.92
N VAL A 3 41.87 -11.22 23.35
CA VAL A 3 40.77 -10.20 23.47
C VAL A 3 40.09 -9.93 22.14
N ILE A 4 40.86 -9.81 21.05
CA ILE A 4 40.30 -9.58 19.71
C ILE A 4 39.46 -10.78 19.25
N ALA A 5 39.91 -12.00 19.55
CA ALA A 5 39.15 -13.22 19.21
C ALA A 5 37.81 -13.28 19.97
N VAL A 6 37.81 -12.93 21.26
CA VAL A 6 36.58 -12.87 22.07
C VAL A 6 35.60 -11.82 21.53
N ILE A 7 36.08 -10.62 21.21
CA ILE A 7 35.23 -9.55 20.63
C ILE A 7 34.66 -10.01 19.28
N ALA A 8 35.45 -10.66 18.43
CA ALA A 8 34.99 -11.15 17.13
C ALA A 8 33.87 -12.21 17.27
N VAL A 9 33.99 -13.13 18.22
CA VAL A 9 32.98 -14.15 18.50
C VAL A 9 31.68 -13.49 19.03
N LEU A 10 31.79 -12.55 19.98
CA LEU A 10 30.61 -11.85 20.49
C LEU A 10 29.92 -11.02 19.41
N ALA A 11 30.67 -10.31 18.57
CA ALA A 11 30.12 -9.57 17.44
C ALA A 11 29.41 -10.49 16.43
N ALA A 12 29.99 -11.65 16.13
CA ALA A 12 29.38 -12.62 15.21
C ALA A 12 28.03 -13.16 15.73
N LEU A 13 27.87 -13.31 17.04
CA LEU A 13 26.61 -13.73 17.65
C LEU A 13 25.56 -12.61 17.74
N LEU A 14 26.00 -11.35 17.91
CA LEU A 14 25.11 -10.19 18.03
C LEU A 14 24.54 -9.73 16.69
N MET A 15 25.29 -9.82 15.59
CA MET A 15 24.84 -9.34 14.27
C MET A 15 23.52 -9.96 13.79
N PRO A 16 23.29 -11.29 13.83
CA PRO A 16 22.02 -11.87 13.38
C PRO A 16 20.85 -11.49 14.29
N ALA A 17 21.08 -11.35 15.60
CA ALA A 17 20.06 -10.91 16.53
C ALA A 17 19.63 -9.46 16.25
N LEU A 18 20.58 -8.56 16.01
CA LEU A 18 20.33 -7.17 15.69
C LEU A 18 19.56 -7.03 14.37
N ALA A 19 19.92 -7.77 13.33
CA ALA A 19 19.21 -7.79 12.06
C ALA A 19 17.73 -8.19 12.23
N THR A 20 17.46 -9.21 13.04
CA THR A 20 16.09 -9.65 13.35
C THR A 20 15.28 -8.57 14.08
N VAL A 21 15.88 -7.92 15.08
CA VAL A 21 15.23 -6.83 15.82
C VAL A 21 14.93 -5.65 14.91
N GLN A 22 15.86 -5.27 14.03
CA GLN A 22 15.65 -4.21 13.05
C GLN A 22 14.53 -4.54 12.06
N ALA A 23 14.44 -5.77 11.57
CA ALA A 23 13.37 -6.21 10.67
C ALA A 23 12.00 -6.13 11.36
N ARG A 24 11.91 -6.58 12.62
CA ARG A 24 10.69 -6.46 13.43
C ARG A 24 10.33 -5.00 13.68
N GLY A 25 11.29 -4.14 14.00
CA GLY A 25 11.06 -2.70 14.17
C GLY A 25 10.48 -2.05 12.91
N LYS A 26 11.04 -2.36 11.72
CA LYS A 26 10.50 -1.88 10.45
C LYS A 26 9.08 -2.40 10.18
N ARG A 27 8.78 -3.64 10.55
CA ARG A 27 7.45 -4.23 10.42
C ARG A 27 6.42 -3.48 11.28
N VAL A 28 6.73 -3.22 12.55
CA VAL A 28 5.86 -2.45 13.46
C VAL A 28 5.64 -1.03 12.95
N ALA A 29 6.70 -0.35 12.53
CA ALA A 29 6.61 1.00 11.99
C ALA A 29 5.81 1.06 10.68
N CYS A 30 5.88 0.03 9.81
CA CYS A 30 5.05 -0.05 8.62
C CYS A 30 3.55 -0.18 8.97
N LEU A 31 3.22 -1.02 9.95
CA LEU A 31 1.85 -1.17 10.43
C LEU A 31 1.29 0.11 11.06
N ASP A 32 2.14 0.83 11.80
CA ASP A 32 1.79 2.11 12.38
C ASP A 32 1.54 3.19 11.30
N ASN A 33 2.38 3.24 10.27
CA ASN A 33 2.16 4.11 9.11
C ASN A 33 0.80 3.83 8.43
N LEU A 34 0.44 2.55 8.27
CA LEU A 34 -0.85 2.17 7.70
C LEU A 34 -2.03 2.59 8.58
N LYS A 35 -1.92 2.42 9.91
CA LYS A 35 -2.94 2.89 10.86
C LYS A 35 -3.11 4.42 10.82
N GLN A 36 -2.02 5.16 10.81
CA GLN A 36 -2.04 6.62 10.69
C GLN A 36 -2.63 7.07 9.36
N SER A 37 -2.36 6.36 8.27
CA SER A 37 -2.96 6.63 6.96
C SER A 37 -4.48 6.39 6.96
N ALA A 38 -4.96 5.32 7.61
CA ALA A 38 -6.39 5.06 7.77
C ALA A 38 -7.07 6.16 8.60
N LEU A 39 -6.45 6.59 9.71
CA LEU A 39 -6.95 7.69 10.52
C LEU A 39 -7.01 8.99 9.72
N SER A 40 -5.96 9.30 8.95
CA SER A 40 -5.94 10.48 8.07
C SER A 40 -7.06 10.46 7.05
N PHE A 41 -7.37 9.28 6.50
CA PHE A 41 -8.48 9.09 5.57
C PHE A 41 -9.83 9.34 6.24
N GLN A 42 -10.05 8.82 7.46
CA GLN A 42 -11.28 9.04 8.23
C GLN A 42 -11.46 10.52 8.61
N MET A 43 -10.39 11.18 9.08
CA MET A 43 -10.42 12.62 9.40
C MET A 43 -10.75 13.47 8.17
N TYR A 44 -10.10 13.20 7.03
CA TYR A 44 -10.44 13.86 5.76
C TYR A 44 -11.92 13.68 5.42
N THR A 45 -12.42 12.46 5.50
CA THR A 45 -13.81 12.12 5.16
C THR A 45 -14.81 12.85 6.05
N ALA A 46 -14.53 12.93 7.37
CA ALA A 46 -15.34 13.68 8.31
C ALA A 46 -15.40 15.18 7.97
N ASP A 47 -14.28 15.78 7.59
CA ASP A 47 -14.19 17.21 7.24
C ASP A 47 -14.72 17.54 5.83
N ASN A 48 -15.03 16.51 5.02
CA ASN A 48 -15.49 16.68 3.63
C ASN A 48 -16.89 16.09 3.38
N ASP A 49 -17.80 16.25 4.33
CA ASP A 49 -19.22 15.82 4.21
C ASP A 49 -19.38 14.34 3.86
N GLY A 50 -18.53 13.48 4.40
CA GLY A 50 -18.53 12.04 4.12
C GLY A 50 -18.00 11.65 2.73
N LYS A 51 -17.41 12.58 1.97
CA LYS A 51 -16.78 12.28 0.68
C LYS A 51 -15.40 11.69 0.89
N LEU A 52 -15.13 10.58 0.24
CA LEU A 52 -13.83 9.93 0.30
C LEU A 52 -12.78 10.72 -0.48
N ALA A 53 -11.53 10.66 -0.05
CA ALA A 53 -10.42 11.24 -0.79
C ALA A 53 -10.33 10.62 -2.18
N GLN A 54 -10.20 11.46 -3.20
CA GLN A 54 -10.20 10.99 -4.59
C GLN A 54 -8.98 10.13 -4.90
N ASN A 55 -9.23 9.04 -5.61
CA ASN A 55 -8.23 8.10 -6.05
C ASN A 55 -8.46 7.78 -7.53
N TYR A 56 -7.59 8.29 -8.41
CA TYR A 56 -7.66 8.09 -9.85
C TYR A 56 -6.31 7.63 -10.39
N PRO A 57 -6.31 6.82 -11.46
CA PRO A 57 -5.07 6.46 -12.13
C PRO A 57 -4.45 7.68 -12.83
N LEU A 58 -3.13 7.84 -12.65
CA LEU A 58 -2.27 8.80 -13.34
C LEU A 58 -2.83 10.23 -13.51
N LYS A 59 -2.90 10.70 -14.74
CA LYS A 59 -3.16 12.10 -15.12
C LYS A 59 -4.54 12.64 -14.75
N GLN A 60 -5.48 11.79 -14.35
CA GLN A 60 -6.83 12.22 -13.96
C GLN A 60 -6.90 12.71 -12.50
N ALA A 61 -5.81 12.56 -11.74
CA ALA A 61 -5.74 12.88 -10.31
C ALA A 61 -5.41 14.35 -10.01
N GLU A 62 -5.40 15.26 -10.99
CA GLU A 62 -4.97 16.65 -10.77
C GLU A 62 -5.88 17.38 -9.76
N GLY A 63 -5.27 17.81 -8.67
CA GLY A 63 -5.82 18.78 -7.71
C GLY A 63 -6.59 18.22 -6.53
N ASN A 64 -7.25 17.07 -6.61
CA ASN A 64 -8.10 16.52 -5.54
C ASN A 64 -7.74 15.11 -5.09
N ALA A 65 -6.67 14.52 -5.61
CA ALA A 65 -6.25 13.18 -5.26
C ALA A 65 -5.70 13.09 -3.82
N TRP A 66 -5.89 11.92 -3.22
CA TRP A 66 -5.28 11.61 -1.94
C TRP A 66 -3.75 11.73 -1.98
N MET A 67 -3.16 11.45 -3.15
CA MET A 67 -1.72 11.45 -3.42
C MET A 67 -1.47 11.76 -4.89
N LEU A 68 -0.30 12.36 -5.19
CA LEU A 68 0.15 12.72 -6.52
C LEU A 68 1.51 12.10 -6.84
N GLY A 69 1.93 12.20 -8.11
CA GLY A 69 3.24 11.79 -8.60
C GLY A 69 3.31 10.33 -9.01
N ASP A 70 4.14 10.08 -10.01
CA ASP A 70 4.40 8.77 -10.61
C ASP A 70 5.76 8.22 -10.14
N MET A 71 5.78 7.05 -9.52
CA MET A 71 7.00 6.44 -8.98
C MET A 71 7.91 5.85 -10.06
N LYS A 72 7.44 5.74 -11.30
CA LYS A 72 8.27 5.36 -12.47
C LYS A 72 8.92 6.57 -13.15
N VAL A 73 8.45 7.78 -12.85
CA VAL A 73 9.05 9.02 -13.36
C VAL A 73 10.12 9.52 -12.38
N SER A 74 11.36 9.64 -12.84
CA SER A 74 12.52 9.97 -12.00
C SER A 74 12.33 11.28 -11.22
N GLY A 75 11.76 12.32 -11.84
CA GLY A 75 11.50 13.61 -11.20
C GLY A 75 10.42 13.55 -10.12
N ASP A 76 9.44 12.68 -10.27
CA ASP A 76 8.31 12.53 -9.33
C ASP A 76 8.68 11.62 -8.16
N SER A 77 9.35 10.52 -8.45
CA SER A 77 9.62 9.44 -7.49
C SER A 77 10.46 9.87 -6.28
N THR A 78 11.16 11.00 -6.37
CA THR A 78 11.96 11.58 -5.28
C THR A 78 11.41 12.93 -4.77
N ASN A 79 10.35 13.43 -5.38
CA ASN A 79 9.80 14.76 -5.10
C ASN A 79 8.73 14.73 -3.99
N LYS A 80 9.12 15.15 -2.81
CA LYS A 80 8.25 15.25 -1.63
C LYS A 80 7.08 16.24 -1.78
N THR A 81 7.11 17.13 -2.78
CA THR A 81 6.05 18.11 -3.02
C THR A 81 4.75 17.41 -3.42
N PHE A 82 4.82 16.32 -4.18
CA PHE A 82 3.64 15.55 -4.57
C PHE A 82 2.92 14.93 -3.36
N ILE A 83 3.67 14.48 -2.35
CA ILE A 83 3.09 14.02 -1.08
C ILE A 83 2.39 15.17 -0.35
N ARG A 84 3.09 16.33 -0.20
CA ARG A 84 2.56 17.48 0.52
C ARG A 84 1.30 18.09 -0.12
N ARG A 85 1.13 17.92 -1.43
CA ARG A 85 -0.05 18.37 -2.18
C ARG A 85 -1.22 17.36 -2.12
N GLY A 86 -0.99 16.14 -1.66
CA GLY A 86 -2.03 15.14 -1.47
C GLY A 86 -3.05 15.57 -0.42
N LYS A 87 -4.32 15.24 -0.64
CA LYS A 87 -5.44 15.68 0.24
C LYS A 87 -5.39 15.08 1.64
N LEU A 88 -4.73 13.95 1.84
CA LEU A 88 -4.57 13.36 3.17
C LEU A 88 -3.38 13.95 3.95
N PHE A 89 -2.46 14.65 3.28
CA PHE A 89 -1.26 15.19 3.94
C PHE A 89 -1.54 16.12 5.12
N PRO A 90 -2.53 17.06 5.09
CA PRO A 90 -2.83 17.93 6.23
C PRO A 90 -3.18 17.17 7.52
N TYR A 91 -3.71 15.95 7.40
CA TYR A 91 -4.15 15.13 8.53
C TYR A 91 -3.04 14.28 9.15
N ALA A 92 -1.94 14.05 8.43
CA ALA A 92 -0.80 13.29 8.91
C ALA A 92 0.48 14.12 9.01
N SER A 93 0.67 15.11 8.11
CA SER A 93 1.76 16.09 8.06
C SER A 93 3.19 15.55 8.07
N GLN A 94 3.38 14.24 7.83
CA GLN A 94 4.69 13.58 7.83
C GLN A 94 4.93 12.85 6.52
N VAL A 95 5.94 13.29 5.75
CA VAL A 95 6.29 12.66 4.47
C VAL A 95 6.73 11.20 4.63
N THR A 96 7.37 10.87 5.74
CA THR A 96 7.86 9.52 6.02
C THR A 96 6.74 8.50 6.21
N LEU A 97 5.54 8.94 6.51
CA LEU A 97 4.36 8.10 6.68
C LEU A 97 3.93 7.41 5.37
N TYR A 98 4.29 7.97 4.22
CA TYR A 98 3.86 7.48 2.91
C TYR A 98 4.80 6.43 2.30
N ARG A 99 5.78 5.97 3.08
CA ARG A 99 6.73 4.95 2.64
C ARG A 99 6.98 3.91 3.73
N CYS A 100 6.97 2.64 3.31
CA CYS A 100 7.36 1.54 4.19
C CYS A 100 8.84 1.65 4.60
N PRO A 101 9.19 1.57 5.89
CA PRO A 101 10.58 1.62 6.33
C PRO A 101 11.45 0.44 5.81
N ALA A 102 10.81 -0.62 5.34
CA ALA A 102 11.49 -1.76 4.73
C ALA A 102 11.61 -1.66 3.21
N ASP A 103 11.07 -0.61 2.58
CA ASP A 103 11.17 -0.39 1.13
C ASP A 103 12.61 -0.07 0.72
N PRO A 104 13.28 -0.93 -0.09
CA PRO A 104 14.64 -0.68 -0.56
C PRO A 104 14.68 0.20 -1.82
N SER A 105 13.53 0.52 -2.41
CA SER A 105 13.47 1.14 -3.73
C SER A 105 14.10 2.52 -3.79
N ARG A 106 14.80 2.78 -4.90
CA ARG A 106 15.56 4.01 -5.14
C ARG A 106 15.38 4.47 -6.58
N THR A 107 15.62 5.76 -6.81
CA THR A 107 15.79 6.35 -8.13
C THR A 107 17.14 7.04 -8.15
N GLY A 108 18.11 6.48 -8.87
CA GLY A 108 19.52 6.83 -8.68
C GLY A 108 19.94 6.58 -7.23
N ASP A 109 20.59 7.55 -6.61
CA ASP A 109 21.06 7.46 -5.23
C ASP A 109 20.02 7.90 -4.19
N ALA A 110 18.85 8.36 -4.62
CA ALA A 110 17.80 8.82 -3.71
C ALA A 110 16.74 7.74 -3.46
N PRO A 111 16.28 7.53 -2.21
CA PRO A 111 15.14 6.67 -1.95
C PRO A 111 13.87 7.26 -2.56
N ARG A 112 12.99 6.42 -3.10
CA ARG A 112 11.65 6.85 -3.51
C ARG A 112 10.89 7.41 -2.31
N VAL A 113 10.04 8.41 -2.55
CA VAL A 113 9.32 9.11 -1.46
C VAL A 113 8.06 8.37 -1.00
N ARG A 114 7.58 7.42 -1.80
CA ARG A 114 6.34 6.68 -1.55
C ARG A 114 6.46 5.21 -1.93
N SER A 115 5.83 4.34 -1.17
CA SER A 115 5.61 2.93 -1.49
C SER A 115 4.15 2.49 -1.31
N TYR A 116 3.29 3.35 -0.78
CA TYR A 116 1.87 3.03 -0.55
C TYR A 116 0.99 3.47 -1.72
N SER A 117 -0.02 2.65 -2.02
CA SER A 117 -1.07 2.92 -3.00
C SER A 117 -2.43 2.57 -2.43
N MET A 118 -3.48 3.27 -2.89
CA MET A 118 -4.85 3.11 -2.43
C MET A 118 -5.63 2.18 -3.36
N ASN A 119 -6.50 1.38 -2.79
CA ASN A 119 -7.46 0.52 -3.48
C ASN A 119 -8.22 1.26 -4.57
N GLY A 120 -8.10 0.82 -5.81
CA GLY A 120 -8.70 1.47 -6.99
C GLY A 120 -10.24 1.46 -7.02
N TRP A 121 -10.88 0.69 -6.16
CA TRP A 121 -12.33 0.66 -6.00
C TRP A 121 -12.86 1.73 -5.04
N ILE A 122 -11.96 2.45 -4.36
CA ILE A 122 -12.27 3.45 -3.34
C ILE A 122 -11.81 4.83 -3.81
N GLY A 123 -12.63 5.86 -3.62
CA GLY A 123 -12.33 7.26 -3.92
C GLY A 123 -12.67 7.71 -5.33
N SER A 124 -13.13 6.82 -6.22
CA SER A 124 -13.59 7.19 -7.55
C SER A 124 -14.57 6.17 -8.14
N ARG A 125 -15.31 6.62 -9.15
CA ARG A 125 -16.16 5.76 -10.00
C ARG A 125 -15.43 5.22 -11.23
N TYR A 126 -14.09 5.37 -11.27
CA TYR A 126 -13.31 5.02 -12.45
C TYR A 126 -13.47 3.54 -12.85
N MET A 127 -13.49 2.64 -11.85
CA MET A 127 -13.66 1.21 -12.09
C MET A 127 -15.02 0.87 -12.75
N GLU A 128 -16.04 1.72 -12.60
CA GLU A 128 -17.34 1.51 -13.28
C GLU A 128 -17.25 1.70 -14.79
N THR A 129 -16.23 2.40 -15.29
CA THR A 129 -15.95 2.57 -16.70
C THR A 129 -15.14 1.42 -17.30
N TYR A 130 -14.59 0.55 -16.48
CA TYR A 130 -13.85 -0.63 -16.91
C TYR A 130 -14.80 -1.68 -17.46
N PRO A 131 -14.49 -2.25 -18.65
CA PRO A 131 -15.38 -3.18 -19.33
C PRO A 131 -15.38 -4.52 -18.62
N ARG A 132 -15.61 -4.80 -17.48
CA ARG A 132 -15.68 -6.09 -16.75
C ARG A 132 -15.74 -5.90 -15.22
N THR A 133 -16.42 -4.86 -14.77
CA THR A 133 -16.69 -4.70 -13.33
C THR A 133 -17.59 -5.79 -12.76
N ASN A 134 -18.31 -6.52 -13.64
CA ASN A 134 -19.12 -7.70 -13.29
C ASN A 134 -20.06 -7.48 -12.09
N GLY A 135 -20.61 -6.26 -11.94
CA GLY A 135 -21.52 -5.91 -10.85
C GLY A 135 -20.83 -5.59 -9.51
N PHE A 136 -19.51 -5.49 -9.48
CA PHE A 136 -18.78 -5.02 -8.31
C PHE A 136 -18.90 -3.50 -8.15
N ARG A 137 -18.88 -3.02 -6.88
CA ARG A 137 -19.16 -1.64 -6.51
C ARG A 137 -17.91 -0.83 -6.28
N THR A 138 -17.95 0.45 -6.65
CA THR A 138 -17.00 1.48 -6.20
C THR A 138 -17.60 2.27 -5.06
N PHE A 139 -16.73 2.92 -4.28
CA PHE A 139 -17.12 3.68 -3.10
C PHE A 139 -16.55 5.10 -3.18
N VAL A 140 -17.40 6.11 -3.02
CA VAL A 140 -17.01 7.53 -3.02
C VAL A 140 -17.52 8.28 -1.77
N ARG A 141 -18.28 7.59 -0.91
CA ARG A 141 -18.78 8.11 0.38
C ARG A 141 -18.60 7.09 1.50
N ASP A 142 -18.42 7.60 2.72
CA ASP A 142 -18.34 6.81 3.95
C ASP A 142 -19.59 5.96 4.21
N SER A 143 -20.77 6.50 3.89
CA SER A 143 -22.04 5.77 4.02
C SER A 143 -22.08 4.53 3.12
N GLU A 144 -21.42 4.56 1.96
CA GLU A 144 -21.30 3.40 1.07
C GLU A 144 -20.34 2.36 1.67
N LEU A 145 -19.23 2.79 2.29
CA LEU A 145 -18.30 1.89 3.01
C LEU A 145 -18.97 1.27 4.23
N ALA A 146 -19.73 2.05 5.00
CA ALA A 146 -20.45 1.57 6.17
C ALA A 146 -21.47 0.47 5.80
N ALA A 147 -22.17 0.65 4.69
CA ALA A 147 -23.14 -0.34 4.19
C ALA A 147 -22.48 -1.63 3.67
N ALA A 148 -21.23 -1.54 3.23
CA ALA A 148 -20.47 -2.66 2.68
C ALA A 148 -19.69 -3.48 3.73
N GLY A 149 -19.60 -2.99 4.98
CA GLY A 149 -18.80 -3.58 6.05
C GLY A 149 -17.35 -3.08 6.02
N PRO A 150 -17.06 -1.95 6.69
CA PRO A 150 -15.78 -1.27 6.59
C PRO A 150 -14.57 -2.09 7.07
N ALA A 151 -14.79 -3.05 7.97
CA ALA A 151 -13.75 -3.97 8.43
C ALA A 151 -13.30 -4.99 7.37
N ALA A 152 -14.06 -5.14 6.28
CA ALA A 152 -13.74 -6.06 5.18
C ALA A 152 -13.27 -5.35 3.90
N LEU A 153 -13.07 -4.02 3.94
CA LEU A 153 -12.63 -3.23 2.80
C LEU A 153 -11.30 -2.56 3.10
N TRP A 154 -10.23 -3.05 2.45
CA TRP A 154 -8.92 -2.41 2.61
C TRP A 154 -8.85 -1.09 1.84
N LEU A 155 -8.10 -0.12 2.39
CA LEU A 155 -7.90 1.21 1.80
C LEU A 155 -6.52 1.35 1.14
N ILE A 156 -5.45 1.07 1.87
CA ILE A 156 -4.07 1.36 1.47
C ILE A 156 -3.20 0.14 1.74
N THR A 157 -2.28 -0.14 0.82
CA THR A 157 -1.27 -1.20 0.93
C THR A 157 0.11 -0.70 0.55
N ASP A 158 1.16 -1.40 1.02
CA ASP A 158 2.51 -1.26 0.51
C ASP A 158 2.59 -1.96 -0.86
N GLU A 159 2.82 -1.19 -1.92
CA GLU A 159 2.91 -1.69 -3.28
C GLU A 159 4.35 -1.99 -3.66
N HIS A 160 4.54 -3.06 -4.43
CA HIS A 160 5.84 -3.51 -4.86
C HIS A 160 6.47 -2.53 -5.86
N GLU A 161 7.80 -2.35 -5.79
CA GLU A 161 8.54 -1.41 -6.62
C GLU A 161 8.46 -1.69 -8.12
N SER A 162 8.11 -2.89 -8.54
CA SER A 162 7.93 -3.24 -9.95
C SER A 162 6.60 -2.79 -10.52
N SER A 163 5.56 -2.70 -9.71
CA SER A 163 4.21 -2.31 -10.16
C SER A 163 3.89 -0.85 -9.86
N ILE A 164 4.34 -0.33 -8.72
CA ILE A 164 3.98 1.03 -8.28
C ILE A 164 4.38 2.07 -9.33
N ASP A 165 3.40 2.81 -9.80
CA ASP A 165 3.53 3.97 -10.66
C ASP A 165 2.80 5.14 -10.02
N ASP A 166 1.50 5.26 -10.23
CA ASP A 166 0.66 6.25 -9.55
C ASP A 166 0.28 5.80 -8.12
N ALA A 167 -0.66 6.48 -7.51
CA ALA A 167 -1.13 6.15 -6.17
C ALA A 167 -2.34 5.22 -6.16
N TRP A 168 -2.70 4.66 -7.30
CA TRP A 168 -3.89 3.86 -7.54
C TRP A 168 -3.53 2.37 -7.70
N PHE A 169 -4.00 1.53 -6.79
CA PHE A 169 -3.73 0.10 -6.81
C PHE A 169 -4.85 -0.65 -7.53
N LEU A 170 -4.54 -1.25 -8.66
CA LEU A 170 -5.51 -1.98 -9.47
C LEU A 170 -5.65 -3.43 -9.00
N VAL A 171 -6.85 -3.76 -8.53
CA VAL A 171 -7.31 -5.15 -8.37
C VAL A 171 -8.43 -5.41 -9.37
N THR A 172 -8.16 -6.20 -10.39
CA THR A 172 -9.20 -6.64 -11.33
C THR A 172 -10.01 -7.76 -10.71
N MET A 173 -11.34 -7.63 -10.75
CA MET A 173 -12.25 -8.67 -10.26
C MET A 173 -12.59 -9.71 -11.35
N ASP A 174 -12.13 -9.49 -12.56
CA ASP A 174 -12.20 -10.43 -13.68
C ASP A 174 -11.06 -11.45 -13.58
N ASP A 175 -11.41 -12.73 -13.43
CA ASP A 175 -10.45 -13.82 -13.32
C ASP A 175 -9.71 -14.16 -14.64
N SER A 176 -10.09 -13.51 -15.75
CA SER A 176 -9.36 -13.63 -17.03
C SER A 176 -8.20 -12.62 -17.15
N GLN A 177 -8.07 -11.66 -16.20
CA GLN A 177 -7.05 -10.61 -16.26
C GLN A 177 -5.92 -10.87 -15.26
N PRO A 178 -4.65 -10.66 -15.68
CA PRO A 178 -3.53 -10.77 -14.77
C PRO A 178 -3.53 -9.63 -13.75
N PHE A 179 -2.73 -9.80 -12.72
CA PHE A 179 -2.38 -8.76 -11.77
C PHE A 179 -1.70 -7.57 -12.48
N ALA A 180 -2.17 -6.36 -12.23
CA ALA A 180 -1.50 -5.14 -12.64
C ALA A 180 -0.66 -4.54 -11.51
N SER A 181 -1.21 -4.49 -10.29
CA SER A 181 -0.51 -3.99 -9.10
C SER A 181 -0.27 -5.12 -8.09
N PHE A 182 0.90 -5.11 -7.43
CA PHE A 182 1.32 -6.15 -6.48
C PHE A 182 1.55 -5.58 -5.09
N PRO A 183 1.03 -6.22 -4.04
CA PRO A 183 1.42 -5.85 -2.69
C PRO A 183 2.89 -6.24 -2.43
N ALA A 184 3.61 -5.39 -1.71
CA ALA A 184 5.01 -5.63 -1.36
C ALA A 184 5.14 -6.55 -0.15
N THR A 185 5.78 -7.68 -0.33
CA THR A 185 5.93 -8.71 0.71
C THR A 185 7.21 -8.57 1.53
N ARG A 186 7.58 -7.33 1.89
CA ARG A 186 8.85 -6.97 2.56
C ARG A 186 8.98 -7.48 4.00
N HIS A 187 7.88 -7.88 4.61
CA HIS A 187 7.80 -8.28 6.01
C HIS A 187 7.63 -9.79 6.15
N GLU A 188 8.72 -10.55 5.94
CA GLU A 188 8.75 -12.01 6.07
C GLU A 188 7.71 -12.72 5.18
N GLY A 189 7.54 -12.24 3.94
CA GLY A 189 6.55 -12.78 3.01
C GLY A 189 5.11 -12.33 3.34
N SER A 190 4.97 -11.23 4.08
CA SER A 190 3.68 -10.61 4.38
C SER A 190 3.60 -9.21 3.80
N TYR A 191 2.41 -8.78 3.41
CA TYR A 191 2.09 -7.41 3.03
C TYR A 191 1.08 -6.78 3.99
N GLY A 192 1.21 -5.48 4.24
CA GLY A 192 0.32 -4.75 5.13
C GLY A 192 -0.90 -4.20 4.39
N LEU A 193 -2.05 -4.30 5.00
CA LEU A 193 -3.30 -3.62 4.60
C LEU A 193 -3.81 -2.79 5.76
N ASN A 194 -4.35 -1.62 5.49
CA ASN A 194 -5.27 -0.97 6.41
C ASN A 194 -6.69 -1.01 5.86
N PHE A 195 -7.67 -0.89 6.72
CA PHE A 195 -9.09 -1.07 6.40
C PHE A 195 -9.90 0.20 6.69
N ALA A 196 -11.10 0.26 6.12
CA ALA A 196 -11.95 1.44 6.21
C ALA A 196 -12.45 1.73 7.65
N ASP A 197 -12.46 0.75 8.55
CA ASP A 197 -12.73 0.91 9.98
C ASP A 197 -11.54 1.44 10.79
N GLY A 198 -10.35 1.56 10.17
CA GLY A 198 -9.12 2.07 10.79
C GLY A 198 -8.14 1.01 11.29
N HIS A 199 -8.52 -0.27 11.34
CA HIS A 199 -7.55 -1.30 11.71
C HIS A 199 -6.53 -1.54 10.60
N ALA A 200 -5.39 -2.12 10.96
CA ALA A 200 -4.37 -2.55 9.99
C ALA A 200 -3.77 -3.87 10.43
N GLU A 201 -3.52 -4.75 9.45
CA GLU A 201 -2.93 -6.06 9.68
C GLU A 201 -1.99 -6.48 8.56
N PHE A 202 -1.23 -7.54 8.81
CA PHE A 202 -0.39 -8.17 7.79
C PHE A 202 -1.06 -9.44 7.25
N PHE A 203 -1.18 -9.49 5.94
CA PHE A 203 -1.56 -10.70 5.21
C PHE A 203 -0.28 -11.46 4.84
N LYS A 204 -0.06 -12.60 5.49
CA LYS A 204 1.04 -13.50 5.13
C LYS A 204 0.64 -14.29 3.88
N LEU A 205 1.56 -14.37 2.91
CA LEU A 205 1.37 -15.23 1.74
C LEU A 205 1.25 -16.69 2.19
N ARG A 206 0.30 -17.39 1.61
CA ARG A 206 0.10 -18.83 1.80
C ARG A 206 1.10 -19.62 0.96
N GLU A 207 1.41 -19.08 -0.22
CA GLU A 207 2.38 -19.64 -1.15
C GLU A 207 3.55 -18.66 -1.32
N PRO A 208 4.67 -18.87 -0.58
CA PRO A 208 5.82 -17.95 -0.60
C PRO A 208 6.48 -17.80 -1.97
N GLU A 209 6.30 -18.77 -2.87
CA GLU A 209 6.80 -18.75 -4.25
C GLU A 209 6.04 -17.72 -5.11
N ALA A 210 4.86 -17.36 -4.71
CA ALA A 210 4.10 -16.22 -5.20
C ALA A 210 4.72 -14.85 -4.86
N ARG A 211 6.01 -14.76 -4.62
CA ARG A 211 6.79 -13.51 -4.62
C ARG A 211 6.95 -13.00 -6.04
N LEU A 212 5.95 -12.43 -6.49
CA LEU A 212 5.39 -12.33 -7.79
C LEU A 212 6.12 -11.34 -8.64
N ALA A 213 6.62 -11.81 -9.75
CA ALA A 213 6.83 -10.97 -10.91
C ALA A 213 5.47 -10.71 -11.57
N ALA A 214 5.25 -9.48 -12.01
CA ALA A 214 4.07 -9.05 -12.73
C ALA A 214 3.69 -10.05 -13.84
N GLY A 215 2.41 -10.40 -13.91
CA GLY A 215 1.85 -11.21 -15.00
C GLY A 215 2.05 -12.74 -14.88
N GLN A 216 2.60 -13.27 -13.79
CA GLN A 216 2.86 -14.72 -13.64
C GLN A 216 1.89 -15.44 -12.71
N ILE A 217 0.92 -14.73 -12.12
CA ILE A 217 -0.03 -15.36 -11.20
C ILE A 217 -1.31 -15.66 -11.93
N SER A 218 -1.75 -16.90 -11.79
CA SER A 218 -3.08 -17.29 -12.24
C SER A 218 -4.16 -16.59 -11.42
N ALA A 219 -5.31 -16.35 -12.03
CA ALA A 219 -6.43 -15.68 -11.41
C ALA A 219 -6.99 -16.43 -10.20
N ASP A 220 -6.83 -17.75 -10.17
CA ASP A 220 -7.27 -18.66 -9.10
C ASP A 220 -6.26 -18.79 -7.95
N HIS A 221 -5.12 -18.08 -8.01
CA HIS A 221 -4.12 -18.13 -6.94
C HIS A 221 -4.72 -17.74 -5.58
N PRO A 222 -4.54 -18.56 -4.53
CA PRO A 222 -5.24 -18.39 -3.26
C PRO A 222 -4.97 -17.05 -2.55
N ASP A 223 -3.75 -16.51 -2.66
CA ASP A 223 -3.42 -15.20 -2.07
C ASP A 223 -4.06 -14.05 -2.83
N TRP A 224 -4.27 -14.21 -4.14
CA TRP A 224 -4.98 -13.25 -4.93
C TRP A 224 -6.48 -13.25 -4.67
N GLN A 225 -7.09 -14.42 -4.63
CA GLN A 225 -8.49 -14.55 -4.27
C GLN A 225 -8.76 -13.99 -2.86
N ARG A 226 -7.82 -14.17 -1.93
CA ARG A 226 -7.89 -13.57 -0.62
C ARG A 226 -7.85 -12.03 -0.65
N LEU A 227 -6.99 -11.42 -1.49
CA LEU A 227 -6.97 -9.96 -1.66
C LEU A 227 -8.26 -9.47 -2.31
N LYS A 228 -8.74 -10.13 -3.36
CA LYS A 228 -10.02 -9.82 -4.00
C LYS A 228 -11.18 -9.83 -3.01
N SER A 229 -11.25 -10.80 -2.10
CA SER A 229 -12.35 -10.94 -1.14
C SER A 229 -12.52 -9.80 -0.16
N VAL A 230 -11.49 -8.94 0.00
CA VAL A 230 -11.50 -7.75 0.85
C VAL A 230 -11.35 -6.44 0.06
N THR A 231 -11.42 -6.49 -1.27
CA THR A 231 -11.20 -5.32 -2.16
C THR A 231 -12.48 -4.54 -2.44
N THR A 232 -13.57 -5.23 -2.74
CA THR A 232 -14.88 -4.66 -3.03
C THR A 232 -15.97 -5.71 -2.85
N ILE A 233 -17.23 -5.30 -2.97
CA ILE A 233 -18.41 -6.17 -2.90
C ILE A 233 -19.26 -6.07 -4.18
N ARG A 234 -20.17 -7.00 -4.38
CA ARG A 234 -21.20 -6.94 -5.43
C ARG A 234 -22.42 -6.15 -5.00
#